data_2c5e87b83611efa3ba865ba40e41891b
#
_entry.id   2c5e87b83611efa3ba865ba40e41891b
#
_cell.length_a   1.000
_cell.length_b   1.000
_cell.length_c   1.000
_cell.angle_alpha   90.00
_cell.angle_beta   90.00
_cell.angle_gamma   90.00
#
_symmetry.space_group_name_H-M   'P 1'
#
loop_
_entity.id
_entity.type
_entity.pdbx_description
1 polymer ?
#
loop_
_entity_poly.entity_id
_entity_poly.type
_entity_poly.pdbx_seq_one_letter_code
_entity_poly.pdbx_strand_id
1 'polypeptide(L)'
;GYLDFAGASVVHSVGGWIALAVLLVVGNRTGRFREDGVHKRFQGSNIPIAALGALILWFGWFGFNGGANGAMDLKVPLILINTFLSASFGLIFSSIMGVLILKKPEPLFMITGPLAGLVSITASCAYVDPADAIIIGSIGGIISGSTIILLEKIQIDDVVSAIPVHLASGIWGTIAVALFGNFEMMGVEKTRLEQLFIQLIGIGSIGSFCFFGSFIIFKTINSFFPLRVGKIQEELGLNISEHNASTDTHELLEVLTKQAKSEDYSNRAPQDPFTDSGIIGTQYNVLMNKLEQTEKQKNKWKNRVSQEIK
;
A
#
# COMPACT_ATOMS: atom_id res chain seq x y z
N GLY A 1 13.97 -13.15 28.83
CA GLY A 1 12.92 -12.14 28.68
C GLY A 1 12.33 -12.14 27.30
N TYR A 2 11.58 -11.08 26.97
CA TYR A 2 11.10 -10.84 25.62
C TYR A 2 12.26 -10.56 24.66
N LEU A 3 12.21 -11.15 23.46
CA LEU A 3 13.27 -11.05 22.46
C LEU A 3 12.70 -10.55 21.13
N ASP A 4 13.34 -9.51 20.59
CA ASP A 4 12.97 -8.89 19.32
C ASP A 4 14.20 -8.17 18.78
N PHE A 5 15.05 -8.89 18.02
CA PHE A 5 16.42 -8.47 17.69
C PHE A 5 16.47 -7.10 17.01
N ALA A 6 15.73 -6.92 15.93
CA ALA A 6 15.72 -5.65 15.20
C ALA A 6 14.33 -4.99 15.14
N GLY A 7 13.31 -5.56 15.81
CA GLY A 7 12.04 -4.87 16.02
C GLY A 7 10.86 -5.32 15.17
N ALA A 8 10.67 -6.64 14.98
CA ALA A 8 9.46 -7.15 14.34
C ALA A 8 8.18 -6.70 15.08
N SER A 9 8.22 -6.65 16.42
CA SER A 9 7.13 -6.11 17.23
C SER A 9 7.32 -4.62 17.52
N VAL A 10 8.45 -4.27 18.15
CA VAL A 10 8.61 -2.91 18.74
C VAL A 10 8.77 -1.81 17.69
N VAL A 11 8.95 -2.17 16.42
CA VAL A 11 8.94 -1.23 15.28
C VAL A 11 7.76 -1.55 14.36
N HIS A 12 7.75 -2.76 13.79
CA HIS A 12 6.82 -3.09 12.70
C HIS A 12 5.40 -3.34 13.20
N SER A 13 5.18 -4.21 14.20
CA SER A 13 3.82 -4.43 14.67
C SER A 13 3.25 -3.21 15.39
N VAL A 14 4.07 -2.39 16.05
CA VAL A 14 3.67 -1.06 16.57
C VAL A 14 3.08 -0.22 15.45
N GLY A 15 3.83 -0.04 14.33
CA GLY A 15 3.32 0.70 13.18
C GLY A 15 2.02 0.12 12.60
N GLY A 16 1.93 -1.21 12.54
CA GLY A 16 0.72 -1.90 12.05
C GLY A 16 -0.49 -1.76 12.98
N TRP A 17 -0.31 -1.80 14.30
CA TRP A 17 -1.38 -1.52 15.29
C TRP A 17 -1.88 -0.09 15.21
N ILE A 18 -0.95 0.87 15.09
CA ILE A 18 -1.30 2.29 14.92
C ILE A 18 -2.06 2.48 13.60
N ALA A 19 -1.59 1.87 12.50
CA ALA A 19 -2.27 1.94 11.21
C ALA A 19 -3.70 1.40 11.29
N LEU A 20 -3.91 0.25 11.95
CA LEU A 20 -5.26 -0.29 12.16
C LEU A 20 -6.14 0.69 12.94
N ALA A 21 -5.64 1.28 14.02
CA ALA A 21 -6.38 2.26 14.82
C ALA A 21 -6.76 3.49 13.99
N VAL A 22 -5.83 4.02 13.19
CA VAL A 22 -6.08 5.18 12.31
C VAL A 22 -7.12 4.84 11.25
N LEU A 23 -7.01 3.69 10.59
CA LEU A 23 -7.97 3.26 9.55
C LEU A 23 -9.39 3.13 10.09
N LEU A 24 -9.55 2.64 11.33
CA LEU A 24 -10.86 2.55 11.99
C LEU A 24 -11.45 3.93 12.36
N VAL A 25 -10.61 4.94 12.57
CA VAL A 25 -11.06 6.32 12.85
C VAL A 25 -11.36 7.09 11.56
N VAL A 26 -10.49 7.00 10.57
CA VAL A 26 -10.59 7.75 9.29
C VAL A 26 -11.62 7.13 8.34
N GLY A 27 -11.76 5.80 8.38
CA GLY A 27 -12.68 5.04 7.53
C GLY A 27 -12.16 4.83 6.10
N ASN A 28 -13.02 4.20 5.30
CA ASN A 28 -12.67 3.78 3.93
C ASN A 28 -12.75 4.93 2.93
N ARG A 29 -11.94 4.88 1.88
CA ARG A 29 -12.02 5.84 0.75
C ARG A 29 -13.39 5.80 0.09
N THR A 30 -13.85 6.94 -0.39
CA THR A 30 -15.14 7.09 -1.06
C THR A 30 -15.26 6.15 -2.27
N GLY A 31 -16.31 5.33 -2.28
CA GLY A 31 -16.56 4.37 -3.36
C GLY A 31 -15.72 3.10 -3.34
N ARG A 32 -14.90 2.85 -2.30
CA ARG A 32 -14.09 1.64 -2.17
C ARG A 32 -14.94 0.40 -1.92
N PHE A 33 -15.80 0.45 -0.91
CA PHE A 33 -16.79 -0.57 -0.59
C PHE A 33 -18.18 0.04 -0.74
N ARG A 34 -18.93 -0.43 -1.71
CA ARG A 34 -20.25 0.10 -2.03
C ARG A 34 -21.34 -0.75 -1.39
N GLU A 35 -22.46 -0.12 -1.07
CA GLU A 35 -23.63 -0.80 -0.48
C GLU A 35 -24.25 -1.87 -1.42
N ASP A 36 -24.05 -1.73 -2.74
CA ASP A 36 -24.48 -2.71 -3.75
C ASP A 36 -23.60 -3.97 -3.80
N GLY A 37 -22.64 -4.11 -2.88
CA GLY A 37 -21.71 -5.25 -2.80
C GLY A 37 -20.59 -5.22 -3.83
N VAL A 38 -20.49 -4.17 -4.64
CA VAL A 38 -19.40 -3.99 -5.60
C VAL A 38 -18.20 -3.40 -4.89
N HIS A 39 -17.14 -4.19 -4.78
CA HIS A 39 -15.87 -3.75 -4.21
C HIS A 39 -14.96 -3.22 -5.33
N LYS A 40 -14.76 -1.92 -5.36
CA LYS A 40 -13.86 -1.29 -6.34
C LYS A 40 -12.44 -1.24 -5.79
N ARG A 41 -11.55 -2.06 -6.34
CA ARG A 41 -10.11 -1.92 -6.07
C ARG A 41 -9.57 -0.72 -6.83
N PHE A 42 -9.04 0.26 -6.09
CA PHE A 42 -8.30 1.34 -6.71
C PHE A 42 -6.90 0.83 -7.07
N GLN A 43 -6.53 1.01 -8.31
CA GLN A 43 -5.17 0.68 -8.75
C GLN A 43 -4.18 1.73 -8.23
N GLY A 44 -2.94 1.31 -7.96
CA GLY A 44 -1.87 2.24 -7.64
C GLY A 44 -1.59 3.18 -8.81
N SER A 45 -1.26 4.42 -8.52
CA SER A 45 -0.98 5.44 -9.54
C SER A 45 0.24 5.09 -10.40
N ASN A 46 1.26 4.43 -9.83
CA ASN A 46 2.45 4.02 -10.55
C ASN A 46 3.05 2.76 -9.93
N ILE A 47 2.71 1.60 -10.50
CA ILE A 47 3.20 0.29 -10.03
C ILE A 47 4.72 0.14 -10.16
N PRO A 48 5.39 0.55 -11.27
CA PRO A 48 6.85 0.51 -11.37
C PRO A 48 7.55 1.31 -10.27
N ILE A 49 7.09 2.52 -9.95
CA ILE A 49 7.66 3.32 -8.85
C ILE A 49 7.42 2.64 -7.50
N ALA A 50 6.26 2.05 -7.27
CA ALA A 50 5.99 1.31 -6.03
C ALA A 50 6.91 0.08 -5.89
N ALA A 51 7.16 -0.65 -6.98
CA ALA A 51 8.10 -1.77 -7.01
C ALA A 51 9.54 -1.30 -6.75
N LEU A 52 9.98 -0.19 -7.36
CA LEU A 52 11.26 0.43 -7.07
C LEU A 52 11.38 0.81 -5.59
N GLY A 53 10.34 1.40 -5.01
CA GLY A 53 10.28 1.71 -3.58
C GLY A 53 10.47 0.47 -2.69
N ALA A 54 9.83 -0.65 -3.03
CA ALA A 54 10.00 -1.91 -2.32
C ALA A 54 11.44 -2.46 -2.42
N LEU A 55 12.10 -2.33 -3.58
CA LEU A 55 13.51 -2.71 -3.75
C LEU A 55 14.45 -1.83 -2.94
N ILE A 56 14.20 -0.52 -2.87
CA ILE A 56 14.97 0.42 -2.04
C ILE A 56 14.79 0.08 -0.56
N LEU A 57 13.58 -0.24 -0.11
CA LEU A 57 13.31 -0.70 1.25
C LEU A 57 14.05 -2.02 1.54
N TRP A 58 14.02 -2.97 0.60
CA TRP A 58 14.74 -4.23 0.77
C TRP A 58 16.25 -3.99 0.93
N PHE A 59 16.83 -3.16 0.08
CA PHE A 59 18.24 -2.79 0.22
C PHE A 59 18.52 -2.11 1.57
N GLY A 60 17.69 -1.16 1.99
CA GLY A 60 17.79 -0.50 3.29
C GLY A 60 17.68 -1.47 4.47
N TRP A 61 16.97 -2.60 4.30
CA TRP A 61 16.79 -3.58 5.36
C TRP A 61 18.07 -4.35 5.72
N PHE A 62 19.01 -4.46 4.81
CA PHE A 62 20.35 -4.97 5.16
C PHE A 62 21.02 -4.07 6.20
N GLY A 63 20.90 -2.74 6.05
CA GLY A 63 21.35 -1.79 7.06
C GLY A 63 20.51 -1.84 8.34
N PHE A 64 19.21 -2.03 8.22
CA PHE A 64 18.29 -2.13 9.35
C PHE A 64 18.61 -3.33 10.25
N ASN A 65 18.63 -4.54 9.70
CA ASN A 65 18.91 -5.76 10.43
C ASN A 65 20.40 -5.89 10.80
N GLY A 66 21.31 -5.60 9.85
CA GLY A 66 22.75 -5.64 10.09
C GLY A 66 23.20 -4.61 11.13
N GLY A 67 22.64 -3.41 11.07
CA GLY A 67 22.92 -2.33 12.02
C GLY A 67 22.42 -2.61 13.44
N ALA A 68 21.36 -3.39 13.60
CA ALA A 68 20.83 -3.82 14.90
C ALA A 68 21.86 -4.66 15.70
N ASN A 69 22.85 -5.26 15.03
CA ASN A 69 23.95 -5.97 15.70
C ASN A 69 24.87 -5.03 16.51
N GLY A 70 24.86 -3.73 16.22
CA GLY A 70 25.66 -2.73 16.94
C GLY A 70 27.16 -2.76 16.66
N ALA A 71 27.68 -3.76 15.96
CA ALA A 71 29.09 -3.92 15.59
C ALA A 71 29.21 -4.63 14.23
N MET A 72 30.29 -4.33 13.50
CA MET A 72 30.62 -5.02 12.25
C MET A 72 31.48 -6.25 12.59
N ASP A 73 30.84 -7.36 12.94
CA ASP A 73 31.49 -8.61 13.35
C ASP A 73 31.07 -9.79 12.46
N LEU A 74 31.51 -11.00 12.80
CA LEU A 74 31.23 -12.24 12.04
C LEU A 74 29.76 -12.67 12.05
N LYS A 75 28.88 -12.04 12.82
CA LYS A 75 27.43 -12.31 12.81
C LYS A 75 26.73 -11.58 11.67
N VAL A 76 27.26 -10.43 11.25
CA VAL A 76 26.61 -9.59 10.21
C VAL A 76 26.39 -10.36 8.91
N PRO A 77 27.32 -11.15 8.35
CA PRO A 77 27.06 -11.93 7.15
C PRO A 77 25.86 -12.88 7.28
N LEU A 78 25.71 -13.56 8.41
CA LEU A 78 24.55 -14.43 8.66
C LEU A 78 23.24 -13.64 8.70
N ILE A 79 23.23 -12.49 9.37
CA ILE A 79 22.07 -11.59 9.44
C ILE A 79 21.64 -11.15 8.03
N LEU A 80 22.60 -10.77 7.18
CA LEU A 80 22.32 -10.32 5.81
C LEU A 80 21.79 -11.45 4.93
N ILE A 81 22.37 -12.67 5.04
CA ILE A 81 21.90 -13.86 4.30
C ILE A 81 20.47 -14.21 4.73
N ASN A 82 20.19 -14.28 6.03
CA ASN A 82 18.86 -14.59 6.57
C ASN A 82 17.84 -13.54 6.13
N THR A 83 18.21 -12.26 6.14
CA THR A 83 17.37 -11.16 5.65
C THR A 83 17.04 -11.33 4.18
N PHE A 84 18.03 -11.63 3.34
CA PHE A 84 17.85 -11.84 1.90
C PHE A 84 16.96 -13.05 1.60
N LEU A 85 17.22 -14.18 2.24
CA LEU A 85 16.46 -15.42 2.03
C LEU A 85 15.01 -15.26 2.44
N SER A 86 14.77 -14.69 3.61
CA SER A 86 13.41 -14.46 4.09
C SER A 86 12.60 -13.54 3.16
N ALA A 87 13.20 -12.46 2.68
CA ALA A 87 12.57 -11.57 1.70
C ALA A 87 12.25 -12.28 0.38
N SER A 88 13.21 -13.05 -0.14
CA SER A 88 13.06 -13.78 -1.41
C SER A 88 11.92 -14.80 -1.35
N PHE A 89 11.86 -15.56 -0.28
CA PHE A 89 10.81 -16.56 -0.10
C PHE A 89 9.48 -15.95 0.30
N GLY A 90 9.47 -14.82 1.01
CA GLY A 90 8.27 -13.99 1.21
C GLY A 90 7.66 -13.52 -0.11
N LEU A 91 8.48 -13.04 -1.06
CA LEU A 91 8.07 -12.70 -2.42
C LEU A 91 7.43 -13.89 -3.14
N ILE A 92 8.11 -15.04 -3.14
CA ILE A 92 7.66 -16.24 -3.86
C ILE A 92 6.31 -16.72 -3.32
N PHE A 93 6.20 -16.90 -2.01
CA PHE A 93 4.99 -17.48 -1.41
C PHE A 93 3.81 -16.50 -1.39
N SER A 94 4.02 -15.20 -1.21
CA SER A 94 2.98 -14.21 -1.38
C SER A 94 2.48 -14.16 -2.83
N SER A 95 3.38 -14.22 -3.81
CA SER A 95 3.02 -14.26 -5.25
C SER A 95 2.21 -15.50 -5.59
N ILE A 96 2.62 -16.68 -5.09
CA ILE A 96 1.87 -17.93 -5.26
C ILE A 96 0.45 -17.79 -4.67
N MET A 97 0.31 -17.24 -3.47
CA MET A 97 -0.98 -16.97 -2.83
C MET A 97 -1.86 -16.07 -3.71
N GLY A 98 -1.29 -14.99 -4.22
CA GLY A 98 -2.00 -14.09 -5.14
C GLY A 98 -2.53 -14.81 -6.37
N VAL A 99 -1.70 -15.62 -7.02
CA VAL A 99 -2.09 -16.41 -8.21
C VAL A 99 -3.15 -17.47 -7.88
N LEU A 100 -3.00 -18.18 -6.78
CA LEU A 100 -3.96 -19.23 -6.38
C LEU A 100 -5.36 -18.68 -6.11
N ILE A 101 -5.44 -17.48 -5.52
CA ILE A 101 -6.71 -16.89 -5.11
C ILE A 101 -7.31 -16.05 -6.24
N LEU A 102 -6.54 -15.20 -6.87
CA LEU A 102 -7.01 -14.26 -7.89
C LEU A 102 -6.97 -14.84 -9.31
N LYS A 103 -6.39 -16.03 -9.49
CA LYS A 103 -6.20 -16.73 -10.77
C LYS A 103 -5.36 -15.93 -11.80
N LYS A 104 -4.65 -14.92 -11.34
CA LYS A 104 -3.73 -14.07 -12.14
C LYS A 104 -2.63 -13.49 -11.26
N PRO A 105 -1.47 -13.17 -11.81
CA PRO A 105 -0.45 -12.40 -11.08
C PRO A 105 -1.02 -11.03 -10.68
N GLU A 106 -0.78 -10.64 -9.43
CA GLU A 106 -1.24 -9.35 -8.92
C GLU A 106 -0.03 -8.61 -8.30
N PRO A 107 0.33 -7.42 -8.82
CA PRO A 107 1.51 -6.68 -8.38
C PRO A 107 1.54 -6.39 -6.87
N LEU A 108 0.38 -6.21 -6.25
CA LEU A 108 0.29 -5.97 -4.80
C LEU A 108 0.98 -7.08 -3.99
N PHE A 109 0.71 -8.35 -4.32
CA PHE A 109 1.31 -9.50 -3.63
C PHE A 109 2.81 -9.60 -3.89
N MET A 110 3.26 -9.21 -5.09
CA MET A 110 4.68 -9.21 -5.46
C MET A 110 5.45 -8.09 -4.75
N ILE A 111 4.82 -6.95 -4.49
CA ILE A 111 5.44 -5.81 -3.80
C ILE A 111 5.43 -6.02 -2.29
N THR A 112 4.33 -6.51 -1.71
CA THR A 112 4.19 -6.68 -0.26
C THR A 112 4.87 -7.94 0.26
N GLY A 113 4.99 -8.99 -0.56
CA GLY A 113 5.59 -10.27 -0.18
C GLY A 113 7.00 -10.18 0.35
N PRO A 114 7.96 -9.56 -0.36
CA PRO A 114 9.32 -9.41 0.16
C PRO A 114 9.35 -8.59 1.45
N LEU A 115 8.56 -7.53 1.55
CA LEU A 115 8.47 -6.73 2.78
C LEU A 115 7.94 -7.54 3.96
N ALA A 116 6.95 -8.41 3.72
CA ALA A 116 6.44 -9.33 4.74
C ALA A 116 7.50 -10.34 5.21
N GLY A 117 8.31 -10.86 4.29
CA GLY A 117 9.46 -11.71 4.61
C GLY A 117 10.51 -10.97 5.42
N LEU A 118 10.84 -9.73 5.05
CA LEU A 118 11.76 -8.86 5.78
C LEU A 118 11.29 -8.61 7.22
N VAL A 119 10.03 -8.24 7.40
CA VAL A 119 9.45 -8.04 8.73
C VAL A 119 9.48 -9.33 9.55
N SER A 120 9.11 -10.46 8.95
CA SER A 120 9.05 -11.76 9.62
C SER A 120 10.39 -12.22 10.20
N ILE A 121 11.50 -11.90 9.52
CA ILE A 121 12.84 -12.32 9.98
C ILE A 121 13.47 -11.34 10.97
N THR A 122 12.96 -10.13 11.05
CA THR A 122 13.57 -9.02 11.78
C THR A 122 13.79 -9.32 13.28
N ALA A 123 12.91 -10.10 13.91
CA ALA A 123 13.08 -10.47 15.34
C ALA A 123 14.15 -11.52 15.58
N SER A 124 14.51 -12.33 14.58
CA SER A 124 15.33 -13.54 14.76
C SER A 124 16.50 -13.67 13.78
N CYS A 125 16.73 -12.72 12.88
CA CYS A 125 17.73 -12.81 11.81
C CYS A 125 19.15 -13.13 12.27
N ALA A 126 19.51 -12.79 13.51
CA ALA A 126 20.81 -13.09 14.12
C ALA A 126 20.89 -14.46 14.81
N TYR A 127 19.76 -15.16 14.95
CA TYR A 127 19.62 -16.32 15.82
C TYR A 127 19.00 -17.55 15.16
N VAL A 128 18.85 -17.53 13.84
CA VAL A 128 18.29 -18.65 13.07
C VAL A 128 19.24 -19.06 11.95
N ASP A 129 19.13 -20.32 11.53
CA ASP A 129 19.86 -20.82 10.39
C ASP A 129 19.21 -20.36 9.07
N PRO A 130 19.96 -20.34 7.94
CA PRO A 130 19.43 -19.96 6.65
C PRO A 130 18.19 -20.76 6.18
N ALA A 131 18.11 -22.04 6.55
CA ALA A 131 16.94 -22.88 6.26
C ALA A 131 15.68 -22.39 7.01
N ASP A 132 15.84 -22.00 8.28
CA ASP A 132 14.75 -21.44 9.09
C ASP A 132 14.31 -20.08 8.55
N ALA A 133 15.26 -19.24 8.09
CA ALA A 133 14.94 -17.96 7.47
C ALA A 133 14.05 -18.11 6.22
N ILE A 134 14.28 -19.15 5.42
CA ILE A 134 13.43 -19.52 4.28
C ILE A 134 12.01 -19.85 4.75
N ILE A 135 11.87 -20.67 5.78
CA ILE A 135 10.56 -21.07 6.33
C ILE A 135 9.82 -19.86 6.90
N ILE A 136 10.52 -19.05 7.71
CA ILE A 136 9.97 -17.84 8.33
C ILE A 136 9.45 -16.87 7.28
N GLY A 137 10.24 -16.62 6.24
CA GLY A 137 9.84 -15.73 5.14
C GLY A 137 8.68 -16.28 4.33
N SER A 138 8.68 -17.59 4.03
CA SER A 138 7.59 -18.26 3.31
C SER A 138 6.24 -18.09 4.02
N ILE A 139 6.22 -18.40 5.33
CA ILE A 139 5.03 -18.26 6.16
C ILE A 139 4.63 -16.79 6.27
N GLY A 140 5.60 -15.86 6.41
CA GLY A 140 5.34 -14.43 6.41
C GLY A 140 4.64 -13.94 5.13
N GLY A 141 5.09 -14.41 3.97
CA GLY A 141 4.44 -14.13 2.68
C GLY A 141 3.00 -14.65 2.60
N ILE A 142 2.76 -15.87 3.10
CA ILE A 142 1.43 -16.47 3.16
C ILE A 142 0.51 -15.68 4.11
N ILE A 143 1.00 -15.33 5.30
CA ILE A 143 0.24 -14.56 6.29
C ILE A 143 -0.13 -13.19 5.72
N SER A 144 0.82 -12.48 5.10
CA SER A 144 0.55 -11.18 4.48
C SER A 144 -0.51 -11.31 3.39
N GLY A 145 -0.36 -12.25 2.46
CA GLY A 145 -1.34 -12.49 1.40
C GLY A 145 -2.73 -12.84 1.94
N SER A 146 -2.80 -13.69 2.97
CA SER A 146 -4.05 -14.05 3.63
C SER A 146 -4.71 -12.86 4.33
N THR A 147 -3.90 -12.00 4.96
CA THR A 147 -4.38 -10.80 5.65
C THR A 147 -4.92 -9.76 4.67
N ILE A 148 -4.29 -9.57 3.50
CA ILE A 148 -4.83 -8.71 2.43
C ILE A 148 -6.26 -9.11 2.08
N ILE A 149 -6.50 -10.42 1.92
CA ILE A 149 -7.83 -10.94 1.58
C ILE A 149 -8.82 -10.80 2.74
N LEU A 150 -8.34 -11.03 3.97
CA LEU A 150 -9.17 -10.84 5.15
C LEU A 150 -9.64 -9.38 5.27
N LEU A 151 -8.73 -8.41 5.12
CA LEU A 151 -9.08 -6.99 5.19
C LEU A 151 -10.10 -6.59 4.10
N GLU A 152 -9.95 -7.14 2.90
CA GLU A 152 -10.94 -6.97 1.83
C GLU A 152 -12.33 -7.47 2.25
N LYS A 153 -12.41 -8.66 2.88
CA LYS A 153 -13.66 -9.26 3.32
C LYS A 153 -14.33 -8.48 4.46
N ILE A 154 -13.53 -7.96 5.40
CA ILE A 154 -14.05 -7.17 6.54
C ILE A 154 -14.12 -5.68 6.23
N GLN A 155 -13.90 -5.30 4.97
CA GLN A 155 -14.03 -3.95 4.44
C GLN A 155 -13.15 -2.91 5.16
N ILE A 156 -11.90 -3.24 5.45
CA ILE A 156 -10.88 -2.29 5.91
C ILE A 156 -10.01 -1.87 4.73
N ASP A 157 -9.98 -0.58 4.43
CA ASP A 157 -9.26 -0.01 3.28
C ASP A 157 -7.81 0.34 3.65
N ASP A 158 -6.96 -0.68 3.73
CA ASP A 158 -5.53 -0.50 3.93
C ASP A 158 -4.83 -0.26 2.58
N VAL A 159 -4.59 1.00 2.29
CA VAL A 159 -4.11 1.47 0.98
C VAL A 159 -2.73 0.94 0.60
N VAL A 160 -1.84 0.80 1.59
CA VAL A 160 -0.43 0.41 1.40
C VAL A 160 -0.10 -0.95 1.98
N SER A 161 -1.11 -1.69 2.44
CA SER A 161 -0.94 -2.99 3.08
C SER A 161 -0.05 -2.94 4.35
N ALA A 162 -0.18 -1.86 5.12
CA ALA A 162 0.57 -1.70 6.37
C ALA A 162 0.22 -2.79 7.38
N ILE A 163 -1.05 -3.16 7.50
CA ILE A 163 -1.51 -4.21 8.41
C ILE A 163 -0.98 -5.59 8.00
N PRO A 164 -1.13 -6.06 6.74
CA PRO A 164 -0.58 -7.34 6.31
C PRO A 164 0.92 -7.45 6.50
N VAL A 165 1.67 -6.42 6.09
CA VAL A 165 3.12 -6.43 6.11
C VAL A 165 3.68 -6.23 7.51
N HIS A 166 3.21 -5.21 8.24
CA HIS A 166 3.86 -4.83 9.49
C HIS A 166 3.19 -5.46 10.72
N LEU A 167 1.84 -5.50 10.77
CA LEU A 167 1.16 -6.09 11.92
C LEU A 167 1.19 -7.62 11.88
N ALA A 168 0.62 -8.22 10.84
CA ALA A 168 0.46 -9.66 10.78
C ALA A 168 1.80 -10.39 10.66
N SER A 169 2.70 -9.92 9.78
CA SER A 169 4.03 -10.51 9.65
C SER A 169 4.94 -10.16 10.83
N GLY A 170 4.74 -9.02 11.51
CA GLY A 170 5.49 -8.66 12.72
C GLY A 170 5.12 -9.56 13.92
N ILE A 171 3.84 -9.86 14.12
CA ILE A 171 3.36 -10.84 15.09
C ILE A 171 3.97 -12.20 14.79
N TRP A 172 3.91 -12.64 13.54
CA TRP A 172 4.52 -13.91 13.13
C TRP A 172 6.02 -13.94 13.40
N GLY A 173 6.77 -12.91 13.00
CA GLY A 173 8.22 -12.82 13.22
C GLY A 173 8.59 -12.89 14.70
N THR A 174 7.78 -12.30 15.56
CA THR A 174 7.96 -12.38 17.02
C THR A 174 7.69 -13.78 17.57
N ILE A 175 6.69 -14.49 17.07
CA ILE A 175 6.41 -15.89 17.40
C ILE A 175 7.56 -16.79 16.88
N ALA A 176 8.07 -16.51 15.70
CA ALA A 176 9.15 -17.27 15.08
C ALA A 176 10.43 -17.33 15.93
N VAL A 177 10.70 -16.31 16.75
CA VAL A 177 11.81 -16.34 17.71
C VAL A 177 11.75 -17.56 18.63
N ALA A 178 10.59 -17.87 19.18
CA ALA A 178 10.41 -19.02 20.07
C ALA A 178 10.43 -20.36 19.33
N LEU A 179 9.95 -20.38 18.08
CA LEU A 179 9.83 -21.62 17.29
C LEU A 179 11.15 -22.04 16.63
N PHE A 180 11.89 -21.09 16.09
CA PHE A 180 13.07 -21.33 15.24
C PHE A 180 14.37 -20.83 15.86
N GLY A 181 14.33 -19.89 16.81
CA GLY A 181 15.53 -19.31 17.38
C GLY A 181 16.47 -20.35 18.03
N ASN A 182 17.76 -20.15 17.82
CA ASN A 182 18.80 -20.89 18.48
C ASN A 182 19.01 -20.33 19.90
N PHE A 183 18.56 -21.03 20.92
CA PHE A 183 18.53 -20.57 22.30
C PHE A 183 19.92 -20.43 22.92
N GLU A 184 20.88 -21.24 22.48
CA GLU A 184 22.28 -21.11 22.89
C GLU A 184 22.88 -19.79 22.40
N MET A 185 22.67 -19.46 21.11
CA MET A 185 23.11 -18.17 20.54
C MET A 185 22.44 -16.96 21.20
N MET A 186 21.21 -17.12 21.67
CA MET A 186 20.43 -16.06 22.35
C MET A 186 20.76 -15.97 23.85
N GLY A 187 21.52 -16.92 24.43
CA GLY A 187 21.75 -17.01 25.86
C GLY A 187 20.46 -17.26 26.67
N VAL A 188 19.53 -18.05 26.13
CA VAL A 188 18.24 -18.35 26.74
C VAL A 188 18.25 -19.74 27.40
N GLU A 189 18.05 -19.77 28.68
CA GLU A 189 17.94 -21.01 29.47
C GLU A 189 16.48 -21.46 29.68
N LYS A 190 15.63 -21.20 28.74
CA LYS A 190 14.18 -21.50 28.80
C LYS A 190 13.81 -22.58 27.80
N THR A 191 12.66 -23.22 28.04
CA THR A 191 12.04 -24.06 27.02
C THR A 191 11.39 -23.21 25.91
N ARG A 192 11.19 -23.80 24.73
CA ARG A 192 10.51 -23.13 23.61
C ARG A 192 9.10 -22.67 23.99
N LEU A 193 8.39 -23.46 24.84
CA LEU A 193 7.06 -23.13 25.29
C LEU A 193 7.05 -21.89 26.20
N GLU A 194 7.98 -21.85 27.17
CA GLU A 194 8.12 -20.67 28.04
C GLU A 194 8.49 -19.43 27.26
N GLN A 195 9.40 -19.54 26.29
CA GLN A 195 9.73 -18.39 25.43
C GLN A 195 8.53 -17.97 24.57
N LEU A 196 7.75 -18.91 24.06
CA LEU A 196 6.54 -18.59 23.30
C LEU A 196 5.52 -17.80 24.15
N PHE A 197 5.29 -18.22 25.41
CA PHE A 197 4.42 -17.46 26.31
C PHE A 197 4.93 -16.04 26.56
N ILE A 198 6.22 -15.84 26.72
CA ILE A 198 6.83 -14.53 26.90
C ILE A 198 6.61 -13.67 25.64
N GLN A 199 6.82 -14.24 24.45
CA GLN A 199 6.57 -13.52 23.18
C GLN A 199 5.09 -13.13 23.04
N LEU A 200 4.17 -14.04 23.36
CA LEU A 200 2.72 -13.75 23.30
C LEU A 200 2.29 -12.66 24.28
N ILE A 201 2.83 -12.65 25.50
CA ILE A 201 2.60 -11.57 26.47
C ILE A 201 3.12 -10.23 25.90
N GLY A 202 4.33 -10.24 25.33
CA GLY A 202 4.91 -9.05 24.70
C GLY A 202 4.05 -8.53 23.54
N ILE A 203 3.63 -9.42 22.62
CA ILE A 203 2.73 -9.08 21.50
C ILE A 203 1.43 -8.48 22.03
N GLY A 204 0.81 -9.11 23.03
CA GLY A 204 -0.44 -8.63 23.61
C GLY A 204 -0.31 -7.27 24.31
N SER A 205 0.77 -7.08 25.07
CA SER A 205 1.04 -5.82 25.79
C SER A 205 1.33 -4.67 24.81
N ILE A 206 2.24 -4.89 23.86
CA ILE A 206 2.57 -3.88 22.82
C ILE A 206 1.33 -3.58 21.98
N GLY A 207 0.63 -4.60 21.53
CA GLY A 207 -0.54 -4.45 20.70
C GLY A 207 -1.66 -3.67 21.39
N SER A 208 -1.99 -4.03 22.63
CA SER A 208 -3.01 -3.33 23.42
C SER A 208 -2.64 -1.86 23.66
N PHE A 209 -1.41 -1.60 24.10
CA PHE A 209 -0.94 -0.24 24.34
C PHE A 209 -0.98 0.61 23.05
N CYS A 210 -0.42 0.10 21.95
CA CYS A 210 -0.34 0.86 20.69
C CYS A 210 -1.71 1.05 20.06
N PHE A 211 -2.54 0.01 20.01
CA PHE A 211 -3.86 0.09 19.39
C PHE A 211 -4.80 1.02 20.18
N PHE A 212 -5.02 0.75 21.46
CA PHE A 212 -5.97 1.54 22.26
C PHE A 212 -5.47 2.96 22.50
N GLY A 213 -4.17 3.14 22.76
CA GLY A 213 -3.56 4.46 22.91
C GLY A 213 -3.75 5.32 21.66
N SER A 214 -3.39 4.77 20.50
CA SER A 214 -3.56 5.46 19.22
C SER A 214 -5.02 5.68 18.86
N PHE A 215 -5.89 4.70 19.08
CA PHE A 215 -7.31 4.83 18.80
C PHE A 215 -7.94 5.97 19.58
N ILE A 216 -7.65 6.08 20.88
CA ILE A 216 -8.15 7.17 21.74
C ILE A 216 -7.60 8.51 21.25
N ILE A 217 -6.30 8.60 21.00
CA ILE A 217 -5.66 9.85 20.53
C ILE A 217 -6.26 10.30 19.19
N PHE A 218 -6.28 9.45 18.19
CA PHE A 218 -6.76 9.82 16.86
C PHE A 218 -8.27 10.07 16.84
N LYS A 219 -9.06 9.33 17.62
CA LYS A 219 -10.49 9.60 17.77
C LYS A 219 -10.75 10.95 18.44
N THR A 220 -9.96 11.30 19.44
CA THR A 220 -10.04 12.61 20.10
C THR A 220 -9.66 13.73 19.14
N ILE A 221 -8.53 13.61 18.44
CA ILE A 221 -8.11 14.59 17.42
C ILE A 221 -9.20 14.77 16.37
N ASN A 222 -9.71 13.64 15.82
CA ASN A 222 -10.73 13.65 14.77
C ASN A 222 -12.05 14.32 15.21
N SER A 223 -12.34 14.38 16.52
CA SER A 223 -13.52 15.07 17.02
C SER A 223 -13.40 16.60 17.01
N PHE A 224 -12.18 17.13 17.10
CA PHE A 224 -11.89 18.57 17.04
C PHE A 224 -11.42 19.02 15.65
N PHE A 225 -10.64 18.18 15.00
CA PHE A 225 -10.04 18.44 13.69
C PHE A 225 -10.27 17.21 12.80
N PRO A 226 -11.27 17.22 11.91
CA PRO A 226 -11.51 16.09 11.02
C PRO A 226 -10.25 15.69 10.26
N LEU A 227 -9.79 14.43 10.46
CA LEU A 227 -8.59 13.91 9.81
C LEU A 227 -8.82 13.54 8.33
N ARG A 228 -10.08 13.51 7.92
CA ARG A 228 -10.47 13.22 6.55
C ARG A 228 -11.12 14.45 5.91
N VAL A 229 -10.76 14.74 4.68
CA VAL A 229 -11.40 15.79 3.87
C VAL A 229 -12.85 15.43 3.54
N GLY A 230 -13.66 16.43 3.20
CA GLY A 230 -15.03 16.22 2.76
C GLY A 230 -15.11 15.40 1.45
N LYS A 231 -16.24 14.72 1.24
CA LYS A 231 -16.44 13.85 0.07
C LYS A 231 -16.18 14.54 -1.26
N ILE A 232 -16.62 15.78 -1.43
CA ILE A 232 -16.40 16.56 -2.66
C ILE A 232 -14.92 16.83 -2.88
N GLN A 233 -14.17 17.18 -1.84
CA GLN A 233 -12.73 17.42 -1.88
C GLN A 233 -11.95 16.14 -2.21
N GLU A 234 -12.38 15.01 -1.65
CA GLU A 234 -11.79 13.70 -1.97
C GLU A 234 -12.04 13.29 -3.42
N GLU A 235 -13.24 13.56 -3.96
CA GLU A 235 -13.59 13.31 -5.37
C GLU A 235 -12.83 14.22 -6.34
N LEU A 236 -12.58 15.47 -5.96
CA LEU A 236 -11.74 16.41 -6.74
C LEU A 236 -10.25 16.03 -6.71
N GLY A 237 -9.83 15.33 -5.68
CA GLY A 237 -8.44 14.95 -5.45
C GLY A 237 -7.69 15.92 -4.54
N LEU A 238 -6.84 15.35 -3.67
CA LEU A 238 -6.13 16.11 -2.64
C LEU A 238 -5.11 17.10 -3.20
N ASN A 239 -4.53 16.82 -4.36
CA ASN A 239 -3.61 17.75 -5.01
C ASN A 239 -4.27 19.12 -5.25
N ILE A 240 -5.54 19.10 -5.63
CA ILE A 240 -6.30 20.33 -5.90
C ILE A 240 -6.85 20.91 -4.61
N SER A 241 -7.56 20.10 -3.82
CA SER A 241 -8.30 20.58 -2.64
C SER A 241 -7.39 21.05 -1.50
N GLU A 242 -6.19 20.49 -1.34
CA GLU A 242 -5.26 20.80 -0.27
C GLU A 242 -4.06 21.65 -0.73
N HIS A 243 -3.61 21.48 -1.97
CA HIS A 243 -2.40 22.10 -2.48
C HIS A 243 -2.63 23.07 -3.64
N ASN A 244 -3.86 23.20 -4.12
CA ASN A 244 -4.21 23.97 -5.31
C ASN A 244 -3.29 23.65 -6.53
N ALA A 245 -2.89 22.38 -6.63
CA ALA A 245 -2.01 21.87 -7.67
C ALA A 245 -2.85 21.11 -8.71
N SER A 246 -2.98 21.69 -9.89
CA SER A 246 -3.63 21.02 -11.04
C SER A 246 -2.72 19.94 -11.61
N THR A 247 -3.32 18.91 -12.18
CA THR A 247 -2.65 17.87 -12.98
C THR A 247 -3.27 17.88 -14.37
N ASP A 248 -2.51 17.48 -15.39
CA ASP A 248 -3.01 17.36 -16.77
C ASP A 248 -4.28 16.52 -16.88
N THR A 249 -4.38 15.48 -16.03
CA THR A 249 -5.59 14.64 -15.96
C THR A 249 -6.80 15.44 -15.46
N HIS A 250 -6.59 16.32 -14.48
CA HIS A 250 -7.68 17.17 -13.97
C HIS A 250 -8.10 18.22 -15.00
N GLU A 251 -7.13 18.87 -15.63
CA GLU A 251 -7.40 19.85 -16.69
C GLU A 251 -8.16 19.22 -17.86
N LEU A 252 -7.76 18.01 -18.27
CA LEU A 252 -8.49 17.23 -19.27
C LEU A 252 -9.94 16.96 -18.81
N LEU A 253 -10.15 16.52 -17.57
CA LEU A 253 -11.47 16.24 -17.02
C LEU A 253 -12.34 17.51 -16.95
N GLU A 254 -11.76 18.66 -16.59
CA GLU A 254 -12.45 19.93 -16.55
C GLU A 254 -12.93 20.35 -17.96
N VAL A 255 -12.05 20.23 -18.96
CA VAL A 255 -12.40 20.51 -20.37
C VAL A 255 -13.52 19.59 -20.84
N LEU A 256 -13.41 18.28 -20.59
CA LEU A 256 -14.45 17.30 -20.95
C LEU A 256 -15.78 17.61 -20.26
N THR A 257 -15.76 18.00 -19.00
CA THR A 257 -16.96 18.32 -18.21
C THR A 257 -17.62 19.60 -18.71
N LYS A 258 -16.86 20.64 -19.04
CA LYS A 258 -17.35 21.85 -19.65
C LYS A 258 -17.97 21.55 -21.01
N GLN A 259 -17.30 20.76 -21.83
CA GLN A 259 -17.77 20.39 -23.17
C GLN A 259 -19.07 19.57 -23.11
N ALA A 260 -19.23 18.67 -22.14
CA ALA A 260 -20.46 17.88 -21.98
C ALA A 260 -21.70 18.75 -21.63
N LYS A 261 -21.48 19.99 -21.14
CA LYS A 261 -22.54 20.93 -20.73
C LYS A 261 -22.78 22.06 -21.75
N SER A 262 -21.93 22.20 -22.76
CA SER A 262 -21.99 23.28 -23.72
C SER A 262 -21.87 22.78 -25.17
N GLU A 263 -22.43 23.50 -26.12
CA GLU A 263 -22.22 23.29 -27.57
C GLU A 263 -20.98 24.07 -28.09
N ASP A 264 -20.13 24.57 -27.20
CA ASP A 264 -18.91 25.29 -27.56
C ASP A 264 -17.75 24.32 -27.81
N TYR A 265 -17.48 24.04 -29.08
CA TYR A 265 -16.41 23.13 -29.50
C TYR A 265 -15.04 23.83 -29.59
N SER A 266 -14.87 25.04 -29.08
CA SER A 266 -13.60 25.78 -29.13
C SER A 266 -12.60 25.36 -28.02
N ASN A 267 -13.09 24.75 -26.93
CA ASN A 267 -12.26 24.30 -25.81
C ASN A 267 -11.30 23.22 -26.24
N ARG A 268 -10.05 23.31 -25.77
CA ARG A 268 -8.98 22.34 -26.06
C ARG A 268 -8.41 21.78 -24.76
N ALA A 269 -8.09 20.49 -24.79
CA ALA A 269 -7.44 19.77 -23.71
C ALA A 269 -5.91 19.94 -23.76
N PRO A 270 -5.20 19.76 -22.63
CA PRO A 270 -3.74 19.69 -22.59
C PRO A 270 -3.19 18.63 -23.55
N GLN A 271 -2.00 18.88 -24.13
CA GLN A 271 -1.39 18.04 -25.17
C GLN A 271 0.06 17.64 -24.83
N ASP A 272 0.36 17.33 -23.56
CA ASP A 272 1.70 16.85 -23.21
C ASP A 272 1.89 15.43 -23.77
N PRO A 273 2.82 15.21 -24.73
CA PRO A 273 3.05 13.90 -25.34
C PRO A 273 3.66 12.88 -24.38
N PHE A 274 4.15 13.31 -23.21
CA PHE A 274 4.80 12.44 -22.21
C PHE A 274 3.83 11.96 -21.13
N THR A 275 2.56 12.38 -21.16
CA THR A 275 1.52 11.95 -20.23
C THR A 275 0.36 11.26 -20.95
N ASP A 276 -0.24 10.25 -20.28
CA ASP A 276 -1.42 9.56 -20.84
C ASP A 276 -2.58 10.53 -21.08
N SER A 277 -2.80 11.48 -20.16
CA SER A 277 -3.81 12.53 -20.29
C SER A 277 -3.57 13.45 -21.48
N GLY A 278 -2.32 13.82 -21.76
CA GLY A 278 -1.95 14.63 -22.90
C GLY A 278 -2.10 13.89 -24.23
N ILE A 279 -1.80 12.59 -24.28
CA ILE A 279 -2.06 11.73 -25.44
C ILE A 279 -3.56 11.68 -25.72
N ILE A 280 -4.39 11.43 -24.69
CA ILE A 280 -5.86 11.45 -24.81
C ILE A 280 -6.35 12.84 -25.22
N GLY A 281 -5.81 13.90 -24.62
CA GLY A 281 -6.12 15.29 -24.94
C GLY A 281 -5.85 15.63 -26.41
N THR A 282 -4.78 15.11 -26.98
CA THR A 282 -4.46 15.27 -28.39
C THR A 282 -5.55 14.65 -29.28
N GLN A 283 -6.00 13.43 -28.99
CA GLN A 283 -7.07 12.78 -29.75
C GLN A 283 -8.43 13.50 -29.57
N TYR A 284 -8.71 13.94 -28.36
CA TYR A 284 -9.87 14.77 -28.08
C TYR A 284 -9.88 16.06 -28.92
N ASN A 285 -8.75 16.76 -29.01
CA ASN A 285 -8.65 18.00 -29.79
C ASN A 285 -8.83 17.76 -31.30
N VAL A 286 -8.38 16.60 -31.81
CA VAL A 286 -8.69 16.23 -33.22
C VAL A 286 -10.19 16.05 -33.44
N LEU A 287 -10.88 15.43 -32.48
CA LEU A 287 -12.33 15.27 -32.53
C LEU A 287 -13.06 16.64 -32.48
N MET A 288 -12.63 17.51 -31.54
CA MET A 288 -13.22 18.85 -31.40
C MET A 288 -13.01 19.70 -32.63
N ASN A 289 -11.85 19.64 -33.28
CA ASN A 289 -11.61 20.33 -34.57
C ASN A 289 -12.60 19.89 -35.65
N LYS A 290 -12.89 18.59 -35.76
CA LYS A 290 -13.85 18.06 -36.71
C LYS A 290 -15.28 18.54 -36.40
N LEU A 291 -15.68 18.50 -35.13
CA LEU A 291 -17.00 18.96 -34.70
C LEU A 291 -17.18 20.44 -34.96
N GLU A 292 -16.20 21.27 -34.63
CA GLU A 292 -16.23 22.73 -34.88
C GLU A 292 -16.34 23.04 -36.36
N GLN A 293 -15.60 22.31 -37.22
CA GLN A 293 -15.72 22.45 -38.67
C GLN A 293 -17.12 22.08 -39.20
N THR A 294 -17.66 20.95 -38.68
CA THR A 294 -19.00 20.50 -39.06
C THR A 294 -20.07 21.53 -38.67
N GLU A 295 -19.97 22.07 -37.44
CA GLU A 295 -20.93 23.09 -36.98
C GLU A 295 -20.83 24.40 -37.80
N LYS A 296 -19.61 24.84 -38.14
CA LYS A 296 -19.40 25.97 -39.03
C LYS A 296 -20.01 25.74 -40.41
N GLN A 297 -19.90 24.54 -40.98
CA GLN A 297 -20.51 24.17 -42.25
C GLN A 297 -22.04 24.18 -42.17
N LYS A 298 -22.61 23.58 -41.13
CA LYS A 298 -24.05 23.54 -40.85
C LYS A 298 -24.63 24.94 -40.71
N ASN A 299 -23.97 25.85 -40.01
CA ASN A 299 -24.39 27.20 -39.82
C ASN A 299 -24.33 28.03 -41.14
N LYS A 300 -23.28 27.82 -41.96
CA LYS A 300 -23.20 28.39 -43.30
C LYS A 300 -24.35 27.93 -44.20
N TRP A 301 -24.68 26.65 -44.16
CA TRP A 301 -25.78 26.07 -44.90
C TRP A 301 -27.13 26.64 -44.44
N LYS A 302 -27.39 26.67 -43.13
CA LYS A 302 -28.62 27.29 -42.56
C LYS A 302 -28.78 28.73 -42.99
N ASN A 303 -27.72 29.53 -42.99
CA ASN A 303 -27.76 30.93 -43.41
C ASN A 303 -28.06 31.09 -44.90
N ARG A 304 -27.51 30.22 -45.78
CA ARG A 304 -27.83 30.20 -47.21
C ARG A 304 -29.30 29.89 -47.46
N VAL A 305 -29.80 28.79 -46.85
CA VAL A 305 -31.21 28.42 -46.99
C VAL A 305 -32.14 29.51 -46.47
N SER A 306 -31.80 30.18 -45.39
CA SER A 306 -32.58 31.31 -44.84
C SER A 306 -32.56 32.54 -45.72
N GLN A 307 -31.53 32.74 -46.56
CA GLN A 307 -31.47 33.83 -47.57
C GLN A 307 -32.21 33.50 -48.84
N GLU A 308 -32.29 32.23 -49.23
CA GLU A 308 -33.01 31.77 -50.41
C GLU A 308 -34.55 31.70 -50.20
N ILE A 309 -34.99 31.62 -48.95
CA ILE A 309 -36.42 31.58 -48.59
C ILE A 309 -37.00 32.98 -48.39
N LYS A 310 -36.18 34.01 -48.28
CA LYS A 310 -36.59 35.45 -48.27
C LYS A 310 -36.62 36.05 -49.65
#